data_d8129113aefdb12e46956029c30e6afd
#
_entry.id   d8129113aefdb12e46956029c30e6afd
#
_cell.length_a   1.000
_cell.length_b   1.000
_cell.length_c   1.000
_cell.angle_alpha   90.00
_cell.angle_beta   90.00
_cell.angle_gamma   90.00
#
_symmetry.space_group_name_H-M   'P 1'
#
loop_
_entity.id
_entity.type
_entity.pdbx_description
1 polymer ?
#
loop_
_entity_poly.entity_id
_entity_poly.type
_entity_poly.pdbx_seq_one_letter_code
_entity_poly.pdbx_strand_id
1 'polypeptide(L)'
;MRVRSLHALHGVFSRQVTPAVDLSDLLRAEVVLGVSALDHYMHELTRLGMLECFAGSRKNTEAFDRFPLPISIAGALSNPSTAQAIIEGEIRSRHSFLSFQHPDRIAEAVRLFSEVKLWEEVGKHLGTTAKEIKTALLLIIDRRNKIAHEADIDPSYPGQRWPIDSNLVERTLDKLQEIARAIFKVT
;
A
#
# COMPACT_ATOMS: atom_id res chain seq x y z
N MET A 1 -2.46 14.24 5.32
CA MET A 1 -1.56 13.07 5.16
C MET A 1 -0.12 13.54 5.31
N ARG A 2 0.70 12.91 6.18
CA ARG A 2 2.09 13.36 6.52
C ARG A 2 3.01 13.51 5.30
N VAL A 3 2.83 12.68 4.28
CA VAL A 3 3.63 12.74 3.04
C VAL A 3 3.51 14.10 2.35
N ARG A 4 2.30 14.66 2.25
CA ARG A 4 2.10 15.98 1.61
C ARG A 4 2.71 17.15 2.40
N SER A 5 3.01 16.96 3.69
CA SER A 5 3.75 17.96 4.47
C SER A 5 5.21 18.08 4.00
N LEU A 6 5.83 16.98 3.56
CA LEU A 6 7.18 17.02 2.97
C LEU A 6 7.17 17.77 1.63
N HIS A 7 6.15 17.56 0.80
CA HIS A 7 5.97 18.30 -0.44
C HIS A 7 5.88 19.82 -0.21
N ALA A 8 5.09 20.22 0.78
CA ALA A 8 5.01 21.61 1.18
C ALA A 8 6.36 22.17 1.68
N LEU A 9 7.09 21.38 2.48
CA LEU A 9 8.44 21.75 2.94
C LEU A 9 9.42 21.91 1.78
N HIS A 10 9.43 20.94 0.83
CA HIS A 10 10.24 21.07 -0.38
C HIS A 10 9.91 22.37 -1.12
N GLY A 11 8.62 22.68 -1.32
CA GLY A 11 8.19 23.91 -2.00
C GLY A 11 8.55 25.20 -1.24
N VAL A 12 8.65 25.19 0.08
CA VAL A 12 9.12 26.33 0.88
C VAL A 12 10.64 26.48 0.77
N PHE A 13 11.40 25.41 1.00
CA PHE A 13 12.85 25.43 1.00
C PHE A 13 13.43 25.73 -0.37
N SER A 14 12.86 25.18 -1.47
CA SER A 14 13.33 25.45 -2.83
C SER A 14 13.28 26.93 -3.24
N ARG A 15 12.48 27.75 -2.54
CA ARG A 15 12.44 29.22 -2.74
C ARG A 15 13.41 29.98 -1.85
N GLN A 16 14.00 29.34 -0.83
CA GLN A 16 14.83 29.99 0.18
C GLN A 16 16.31 29.61 0.07
N VAL A 17 16.62 28.50 -0.60
CA VAL A 17 17.98 28.01 -0.78
C VAL A 17 18.50 28.29 -2.18
N THR A 18 19.82 28.34 -2.31
CA THR A 18 20.47 28.48 -3.62
C THR A 18 20.42 27.15 -4.39
N PRO A 19 20.54 27.14 -5.72
CA PRO A 19 20.59 25.92 -6.53
C PRO A 19 21.71 24.93 -6.15
N ALA A 20 22.69 25.37 -5.35
CA ALA A 20 23.75 24.50 -4.84
C ALA A 20 23.26 23.49 -3.78
N VAL A 21 22.07 23.72 -3.19
CA VAL A 21 21.47 22.81 -2.20
C VAL A 21 20.53 21.85 -2.92
N ASP A 22 20.91 20.57 -2.96
CA ASP A 22 20.08 19.53 -3.54
C ASP A 22 18.97 19.11 -2.54
N LEU A 23 17.73 19.48 -2.85
CA LEU A 23 16.54 19.10 -2.07
C LEU A 23 15.82 17.85 -2.64
N SER A 24 16.38 17.22 -3.66
CA SER A 24 15.74 16.08 -4.33
C SER A 24 15.55 14.86 -3.42
N ASP A 25 16.30 14.76 -2.33
CA ASP A 25 16.11 13.70 -1.33
C ASP A 25 14.78 13.84 -0.56
N LEU A 26 14.24 15.05 -0.39
CA LEU A 26 12.89 15.23 0.14
C LEU A 26 11.84 14.61 -0.79
N LEU A 27 11.99 14.82 -2.09
CA LEU A 27 11.10 14.24 -3.10
C LEU A 27 11.21 12.71 -3.15
N ARG A 28 12.42 12.16 -3.02
CA ARG A 28 12.63 10.71 -2.92
C ARG A 28 11.98 10.13 -1.67
N ALA A 29 12.15 10.78 -0.54
CA ALA A 29 11.50 10.37 0.71
C ALA A 29 9.97 10.36 0.58
N GLU A 30 9.38 11.30 -0.15
CA GLU A 30 7.93 11.33 -0.41
C GLU A 30 7.46 10.09 -1.17
N VAL A 31 8.19 9.64 -2.22
CA VAL A 31 7.85 8.42 -2.97
C VAL A 31 7.90 7.20 -2.05
N VAL A 32 8.96 7.06 -1.25
CA VAL A 32 9.10 5.94 -0.30
C VAL A 32 7.97 5.93 0.71
N LEU A 33 7.65 7.07 1.31
CA LEU A 33 6.57 7.19 2.29
C LEU A 33 5.18 7.04 1.66
N GLY A 34 5.00 7.44 0.39
CA GLY A 34 3.76 7.23 -0.35
C GLY A 34 3.44 5.76 -0.53
N VAL A 35 4.42 4.96 -0.96
CA VAL A 35 4.26 3.50 -1.10
C VAL A 35 4.08 2.82 0.26
N SER A 36 4.83 3.26 1.30
CA SER A 36 4.64 2.75 2.67
C SER A 36 3.24 3.06 3.22
N ALA A 37 2.68 4.20 2.86
CA ALA A 37 1.31 4.56 3.25
C ALA A 37 0.27 3.66 2.55
N LEU A 38 0.48 3.29 1.28
CA LEU A 38 -0.38 2.33 0.59
C LEU A 38 -0.27 0.95 1.24
N ASP A 39 0.94 0.47 1.53
CA ASP A 39 1.18 -0.82 2.18
C ASP A 39 0.45 -0.89 3.52
N HIS A 40 0.65 0.10 4.38
CA HIS A 40 -0.05 0.19 5.67
C HIS A 40 -1.58 0.26 5.52
N TYR A 41 -2.06 1.04 4.55
CA TYR A 41 -3.49 1.12 4.24
C TYR A 41 -4.07 -0.24 3.88
N MET A 42 -3.37 -1.03 3.05
CA MET A 42 -3.80 -2.38 2.67
C MET A 42 -3.80 -3.35 3.84
N HIS A 43 -2.80 -3.25 4.75
CA HIS A 43 -2.81 -4.02 6.01
C HIS A 43 -4.06 -3.74 6.84
N GLU A 44 -4.39 -2.47 7.05
CA GLU A 44 -5.56 -2.10 7.87
C GLU A 44 -6.89 -2.44 7.18
N LEU A 45 -6.99 -2.23 5.86
CA LEU A 45 -8.19 -2.61 5.10
C LEU A 45 -8.44 -4.12 5.19
N THR A 46 -7.39 -4.92 4.98
CA THR A 46 -7.46 -6.39 5.06
C THR A 46 -7.84 -6.84 6.47
N ARG A 47 -7.21 -6.27 7.49
CA ARG A 47 -7.52 -6.58 8.89
C ARG A 47 -8.98 -6.30 9.22
N LEU A 48 -9.48 -5.12 8.86
CA LEU A 48 -10.88 -4.73 9.11
C LEU A 48 -11.86 -5.64 8.36
N GLY A 49 -11.62 -5.92 7.08
CA GLY A 49 -12.46 -6.80 6.29
C GLY A 49 -12.51 -8.23 6.83
N MET A 50 -11.38 -8.77 7.30
CA MET A 50 -11.32 -10.09 7.95
C MET A 50 -12.05 -10.09 9.30
N LEU A 51 -11.99 -9.01 10.08
CA LEU A 51 -12.75 -8.88 11.32
C LEU A 51 -14.25 -8.78 11.06
N GLU A 52 -14.68 -8.13 9.99
CA GLU A 52 -16.08 -8.11 9.54
C GLU A 52 -16.57 -9.52 9.14
N CYS A 53 -15.73 -10.31 8.45
CA CYS A 53 -16.03 -11.72 8.15
C CYS A 53 -16.17 -12.50 9.45
N PHE A 54 -15.22 -12.37 10.38
CA PHE A 54 -15.27 -13.07 11.67
C PHE A 54 -16.51 -12.70 12.49
N ALA A 55 -16.92 -11.44 12.48
CA ALA A 55 -18.11 -10.95 13.16
C ALA A 55 -19.44 -11.33 12.46
N GLY A 56 -19.39 -11.93 11.26
CA GLY A 56 -20.57 -12.27 10.46
C GLY A 56 -21.26 -11.07 9.80
N SER A 57 -20.66 -9.87 9.86
CA SER A 57 -21.18 -8.67 9.19
C SER A 57 -20.81 -8.59 7.70
N ARG A 58 -19.86 -9.44 7.27
CA ARG A 58 -19.45 -9.65 5.88
C ARG A 58 -19.48 -11.15 5.57
N LYS A 59 -19.87 -11.50 4.33
CA LYS A 59 -19.82 -12.89 3.86
C LYS A 59 -18.37 -13.37 3.84
N ASN A 60 -18.14 -14.56 4.41
CA ASN A 60 -16.82 -15.21 4.36
C ASN A 60 -16.42 -15.54 2.92
N THR A 61 -15.14 -15.42 2.66
CA THR A 61 -14.51 -15.93 1.44
C THR A 61 -13.88 -17.29 1.70
N GLU A 62 -13.65 -18.07 0.64
CA GLU A 62 -12.91 -19.33 0.75
C GLU A 62 -11.48 -19.12 1.34
N ALA A 63 -10.83 -17.99 1.02
CA ALA A 63 -9.52 -17.67 1.56
C ALA A 63 -9.56 -17.33 3.05
N PHE A 64 -10.62 -16.68 3.54
CA PHE A 64 -10.84 -16.44 4.96
C PHE A 64 -11.08 -17.76 5.71
N ASP A 65 -11.93 -18.64 5.19
CA ASP A 65 -12.26 -19.93 5.84
C ASP A 65 -11.03 -20.84 5.95
N ARG A 66 -10.04 -20.66 5.06
CA ARG A 66 -8.76 -21.37 5.09
C ARG A 66 -7.64 -20.63 5.82
N PHE A 67 -7.94 -19.47 6.43
CA PHE A 67 -6.92 -18.73 7.16
C PHE A 67 -6.40 -19.54 8.34
N PRO A 68 -5.09 -19.85 8.40
CA PRO A 68 -4.56 -20.76 9.39
C PRO A 68 -4.51 -20.10 10.78
N LEU A 69 -5.03 -20.80 11.77
CA LEU A 69 -4.97 -20.38 13.17
C LEU A 69 -4.21 -21.44 14.00
N PRO A 70 -3.41 -21.04 15.00
CA PRO A 70 -2.79 -21.98 15.92
C PRO A 70 -3.87 -22.74 16.72
N ILE A 71 -3.71 -24.05 16.83
CA ILE A 71 -4.64 -24.87 17.66
C ILE A 71 -4.70 -24.38 19.10
N SER A 72 -3.59 -23.83 19.61
CA SER A 72 -3.48 -23.33 21.00
C SER A 72 -4.49 -22.22 21.33
N ILE A 73 -4.98 -21.47 20.35
CA ILE A 73 -5.96 -20.40 20.57
C ILE A 73 -7.41 -20.87 20.41
N ALA A 74 -7.64 -22.08 19.88
CA ALA A 74 -8.98 -22.57 19.57
C ALA A 74 -9.93 -22.56 20.81
N GLY A 75 -9.45 -22.94 21.98
CA GLY A 75 -10.22 -22.85 23.21
C GLY A 75 -10.57 -21.42 23.61
N ALA A 76 -9.68 -20.48 23.41
CA ALA A 76 -9.90 -19.08 23.76
C ALA A 76 -10.90 -18.37 22.83
N LEU A 77 -11.07 -18.87 21.60
CA LEU A 77 -12.08 -18.36 20.65
C LEU A 77 -13.52 -18.67 21.07
N SER A 78 -13.72 -19.61 21.98
CA SER A 78 -15.05 -19.93 22.54
C SER A 78 -15.59 -18.82 23.45
N ASN A 79 -14.76 -17.88 23.89
CA ASN A 79 -15.19 -16.75 24.71
C ASN A 79 -15.47 -15.52 23.80
N PRO A 80 -16.74 -15.13 23.60
CA PRO A 80 -17.09 -14.04 22.68
C PRO A 80 -16.46 -12.69 23.04
N SER A 81 -16.19 -12.45 24.34
CA SER A 81 -15.64 -11.16 24.79
C SER A 81 -14.16 -10.96 24.42
N THR A 82 -13.42 -12.04 24.14
CA THR A 82 -11.99 -11.98 23.80
C THR A 82 -11.68 -12.47 22.38
N ALA A 83 -12.59 -13.22 21.76
CA ALA A 83 -12.38 -13.87 20.48
C ALA A 83 -11.94 -12.88 19.37
N GLN A 84 -12.59 -11.72 19.26
CA GLN A 84 -12.25 -10.73 18.26
C GLN A 84 -10.82 -10.18 18.46
N ALA A 85 -10.42 -9.90 19.70
CA ALA A 85 -9.07 -9.41 19.98
C ALA A 85 -8.00 -10.47 19.67
N ILE A 86 -8.30 -11.75 19.93
CA ILE A 86 -7.42 -12.87 19.62
C ILE A 86 -7.23 -13.01 18.10
N ILE A 87 -8.33 -13.01 17.35
CA ILE A 87 -8.27 -13.06 15.86
C ILE A 87 -7.51 -11.86 15.31
N GLU A 88 -7.77 -10.65 15.82
CA GLU A 88 -7.03 -9.46 15.40
C GLU A 88 -5.52 -9.61 15.64
N GLY A 89 -5.13 -10.12 16.80
CA GLY A 89 -3.74 -10.40 17.13
C GLY A 89 -3.09 -11.39 16.16
N GLU A 90 -3.79 -12.47 15.80
CA GLU A 90 -3.30 -13.46 14.83
C GLU A 90 -3.17 -12.86 13.41
N ILE A 91 -4.16 -12.09 12.97
CA ILE A 91 -4.09 -11.40 11.67
C ILE A 91 -2.86 -10.49 11.63
N ARG A 92 -2.66 -9.64 12.65
CA ARG A 92 -1.51 -8.73 12.73
C ARG A 92 -0.19 -9.49 12.76
N SER A 93 -0.07 -10.54 13.57
CA SER A 93 1.13 -11.36 13.67
C SER A 93 1.50 -11.98 12.32
N ARG A 94 0.53 -12.60 11.65
CA ARG A 94 0.78 -13.27 10.36
C ARG A 94 1.06 -12.31 9.22
N HIS A 95 0.44 -11.13 9.22
CA HIS A 95 0.66 -10.13 8.19
C HIS A 95 1.89 -9.26 8.44
N SER A 96 2.47 -9.27 9.65
CA SER A 96 3.61 -8.39 10.01
C SER A 96 4.85 -8.59 9.13
N PHE A 97 5.02 -9.77 8.52
CA PHE A 97 6.14 -10.11 7.63
C PHE A 97 5.81 -9.95 6.15
N LEU A 98 4.56 -9.60 5.82
CA LEU A 98 4.10 -9.45 4.45
C LEU A 98 4.20 -7.99 4.01
N SER A 99 4.30 -7.79 2.70
CA SER A 99 4.17 -6.47 2.09
C SER A 99 3.02 -6.49 1.09
N PHE A 100 2.09 -5.58 1.26
CA PHE A 100 0.90 -5.41 0.41
C PHE A 100 1.02 -4.21 -0.52
N GLN A 101 2.20 -4.02 -1.11
CA GLN A 101 2.44 -2.97 -2.11
C GLN A 101 2.35 -3.51 -3.55
N HIS A 102 2.79 -4.76 -3.79
CA HIS A 102 2.76 -5.37 -5.13
C HIS A 102 1.31 -5.68 -5.55
N PRO A 103 0.90 -5.43 -6.82
CA PRO A 103 -0.47 -5.65 -7.28
C PRO A 103 -1.03 -7.05 -6.97
N ASP A 104 -0.22 -8.09 -7.14
CA ASP A 104 -0.69 -9.45 -6.87
C ASP A 104 -0.86 -9.71 -5.37
N ARG A 105 0.03 -9.15 -4.52
CA ARG A 105 -0.08 -9.23 -3.06
C ARG A 105 -1.29 -8.46 -2.53
N ILE A 106 -1.60 -7.30 -3.13
CA ILE A 106 -2.83 -6.56 -2.83
C ILE A 106 -4.06 -7.41 -3.16
N ALA A 107 -4.08 -8.07 -4.34
CA ALA A 107 -5.19 -8.93 -4.72
C ALA A 107 -5.32 -10.17 -3.82
N GLU A 108 -4.20 -10.75 -3.37
CA GLU A 108 -4.19 -11.85 -2.38
C GLU A 108 -4.77 -11.40 -1.03
N ALA A 109 -4.38 -10.22 -0.56
CA ALA A 109 -4.89 -9.65 0.69
C ALA A 109 -6.41 -9.37 0.62
N VAL A 110 -6.89 -8.81 -0.49
CA VAL A 110 -8.31 -8.56 -0.70
C VAL A 110 -9.12 -9.85 -0.73
N ARG A 111 -8.61 -10.94 -1.31
CA ARG A 111 -9.30 -12.24 -1.30
C ARG A 111 -9.59 -12.80 0.08
N LEU A 112 -8.89 -12.35 1.12
CA LEU A 112 -9.17 -12.74 2.49
C LEU A 112 -10.51 -12.21 3.02
N PHE A 113 -11.11 -11.19 2.37
CA PHE A 113 -12.36 -10.60 2.86
C PHE A 113 -13.36 -10.21 1.74
N SER A 114 -12.98 -10.40 0.45
CA SER A 114 -13.83 -10.08 -0.69
C SER A 114 -13.53 -11.01 -1.86
N GLU A 115 -14.57 -11.50 -2.54
CA GLU A 115 -14.46 -12.35 -3.75
C GLU A 115 -14.35 -11.52 -5.04
N VAL A 116 -14.22 -10.20 -4.92
CA VAL A 116 -14.15 -9.29 -6.06
C VAL A 116 -12.92 -9.57 -6.94
N LYS A 117 -13.09 -9.51 -8.25
CA LYS A 117 -11.96 -9.48 -9.19
C LYS A 117 -11.31 -8.12 -9.18
N LEU A 118 -10.51 -7.87 -8.15
CA LEU A 118 -10.05 -6.56 -7.72
C LEU A 118 -9.65 -5.64 -8.87
N TRP A 119 -8.66 -6.04 -9.67
CA TRP A 119 -8.10 -5.14 -10.68
C TRP A 119 -9.04 -4.89 -11.85
N GLU A 120 -9.95 -5.82 -12.15
CA GLU A 120 -11.00 -5.60 -13.15
C GLU A 120 -12.00 -4.53 -12.67
N GLU A 121 -12.45 -4.64 -11.42
CA GLU A 121 -13.41 -3.68 -10.86
C GLU A 121 -12.78 -2.31 -10.59
N VAL A 122 -11.54 -2.27 -10.09
CA VAL A 122 -10.77 -1.02 -9.97
C VAL A 122 -10.60 -0.36 -11.34
N GLY A 123 -10.30 -1.16 -12.38
CA GLY A 123 -10.18 -0.66 -13.75
C GLY A 123 -11.48 -0.04 -14.25
N LYS A 124 -12.60 -0.74 -14.09
CA LYS A 124 -13.92 -0.20 -14.43
C LYS A 124 -14.23 1.10 -13.68
N HIS A 125 -13.96 1.13 -12.37
CA HIS A 125 -14.21 2.30 -11.53
C HIS A 125 -13.41 3.52 -11.96
N LEU A 126 -12.17 3.32 -12.41
CA LEU A 126 -11.26 4.38 -12.87
C LEU A 126 -11.32 4.67 -14.37
N GLY A 127 -12.18 3.99 -15.13
CA GLY A 127 -12.29 4.15 -16.58
C GLY A 127 -11.05 3.71 -17.36
N THR A 128 -10.33 2.71 -16.85
CA THR A 128 -9.09 2.19 -17.45
C THR A 128 -9.04 0.66 -17.36
N THR A 129 -7.95 0.03 -17.77
CA THR A 129 -7.80 -1.43 -17.73
C THR A 129 -7.06 -1.91 -16.48
N ALA A 130 -7.35 -3.14 -16.05
CA ALA A 130 -6.60 -3.80 -14.97
C ALA A 130 -5.08 -3.83 -15.26
N LYS A 131 -4.69 -4.01 -16.52
CA LYS A 131 -3.29 -4.03 -16.94
C LYS A 131 -2.61 -2.69 -16.72
N GLU A 132 -3.25 -1.59 -17.13
CA GLU A 132 -2.69 -0.24 -16.97
C GLU A 132 -2.50 0.13 -15.51
N ILE A 133 -3.47 -0.19 -14.64
CA ILE A 133 -3.35 0.07 -13.19
C ILE A 133 -2.20 -0.73 -12.59
N LYS A 134 -2.14 -2.03 -12.87
CA LYS A 134 -1.06 -2.89 -12.38
C LYS A 134 0.31 -2.40 -12.86
N THR A 135 0.41 -2.02 -14.13
CA THR A 135 1.66 -1.47 -14.71
C THR A 135 2.06 -0.15 -14.04
N ALA A 136 1.13 0.78 -13.87
CA ALA A 136 1.40 2.05 -13.19
C ALA A 136 1.89 1.83 -11.75
N LEU A 137 1.23 0.93 -11.01
CA LEU A 137 1.63 0.61 -9.64
C LEU A 137 3.01 -0.05 -9.58
N LEU A 138 3.30 -0.99 -10.50
CA LEU A 138 4.61 -1.64 -10.59
C LEU A 138 5.74 -0.65 -10.88
N LEU A 139 5.53 0.33 -11.77
CA LEU A 139 6.51 1.38 -12.05
C LEU A 139 6.80 2.25 -10.81
N ILE A 140 5.77 2.58 -10.03
CA ILE A 140 5.93 3.33 -8.79
C ILE A 140 6.73 2.52 -7.75
N ILE A 141 6.43 1.22 -7.63
CA ILE A 141 7.12 0.32 -6.70
C ILE A 141 8.58 0.13 -7.12
N ASP A 142 8.85 -0.07 -8.40
CA ASP A 142 10.20 -0.18 -8.95
C ASP A 142 11.02 1.09 -8.63
N ARG A 143 10.45 2.26 -8.88
CA ARG A 143 11.10 3.53 -8.54
C ARG A 143 11.38 3.65 -7.05
N ARG A 144 10.42 3.29 -6.19
CA ARG A 144 10.62 3.29 -4.73
C ARG A 144 11.74 2.33 -4.31
N ASN A 145 11.81 1.15 -4.93
CA ASN A 145 12.86 0.17 -4.64
C ASN A 145 14.24 0.70 -5.04
N LYS A 146 14.38 1.31 -6.20
CA LYS A 146 15.62 1.98 -6.63
C LYS A 146 16.06 3.05 -5.64
N ILE A 147 15.13 3.89 -5.17
CA ILE A 147 15.41 4.90 -4.16
C ILE A 147 15.88 4.26 -2.85
N ALA A 148 15.16 3.25 -2.37
CA ALA A 148 15.39 2.67 -1.04
C ALA A 148 16.63 1.75 -0.97
N HIS A 149 16.99 1.09 -2.07
CA HIS A 149 18.00 0.02 -2.07
C HIS A 149 19.20 0.29 -2.98
N GLU A 150 19.05 1.16 -3.99
CA GLU A 150 20.05 1.40 -5.03
C GLU A 150 20.51 2.87 -5.05
N ALA A 151 20.19 3.65 -4.00
CA ALA A 151 20.48 5.09 -3.91
C ALA A 151 19.98 5.89 -5.13
N ASP A 152 19.00 5.35 -5.89
CA ASP A 152 18.40 5.95 -7.08
C ASP A 152 19.42 6.23 -8.22
N ILE A 153 20.52 5.45 -8.28
CA ILE A 153 21.56 5.62 -9.29
C ILE A 153 21.05 5.11 -10.65
N ASP A 154 21.28 5.91 -11.70
CA ASP A 154 21.03 5.49 -13.08
C ASP A 154 22.19 4.60 -13.56
N PRO A 155 21.96 3.31 -13.86
CA PRO A 155 23.03 2.41 -14.29
C PRO A 155 23.65 2.81 -15.65
N SER A 156 22.94 3.60 -16.46
CA SER A 156 23.43 4.09 -17.75
C SER A 156 24.39 5.29 -17.60
N TYR A 157 24.35 5.96 -16.43
CA TYR A 157 25.18 7.12 -16.12
C TYR A 157 25.78 6.98 -14.72
N PRO A 158 26.91 6.26 -14.55
CA PRO A 158 27.51 6.02 -13.24
C PRO A 158 27.73 7.31 -12.43
N GLY A 159 27.27 7.30 -11.18
CA GLY A 159 27.36 8.44 -10.28
C GLY A 159 26.24 9.49 -10.44
N GLN A 160 25.34 9.32 -11.40
CA GLN A 160 24.16 10.16 -11.55
C GLN A 160 22.92 9.44 -11.00
N ARG A 161 22.04 10.20 -10.36
CA ARG A 161 20.73 9.72 -9.92
C ARG A 161 19.69 9.92 -11.02
N TRP A 162 18.69 9.05 -11.06
CA TRP A 162 17.52 9.28 -11.91
C TRP A 162 16.89 10.65 -11.61
N PRO A 163 16.47 11.40 -12.64
CA PRO A 163 15.79 12.67 -12.46
C PRO A 163 14.53 12.50 -11.61
N ILE A 164 14.28 13.47 -10.75
CA ILE A 164 13.06 13.58 -9.95
C ILE A 164 12.68 15.05 -9.82
N ASP A 165 11.41 15.35 -9.95
CA ASP A 165 10.85 16.68 -9.76
C ASP A 165 9.53 16.64 -8.97
N SER A 166 9.11 17.80 -8.51
CA SER A 166 7.91 17.98 -7.69
C SER A 166 6.65 17.48 -8.40
N ASN A 167 6.50 17.74 -9.70
CA ASN A 167 5.32 17.33 -10.47
C ASN A 167 5.25 15.82 -10.64
N LEU A 168 6.41 15.15 -10.84
CA LEU A 168 6.47 13.69 -10.89
C LEU A 168 6.01 13.07 -9.58
N VAL A 169 6.50 13.60 -8.46
CA VAL A 169 6.13 13.10 -7.11
C VAL A 169 4.65 13.35 -6.82
N GLU A 170 4.13 14.54 -7.12
CA GLU A 170 2.71 14.86 -6.94
C GLU A 170 1.82 13.89 -7.72
N ARG A 171 2.07 13.69 -9.01
CA ARG A 171 1.34 12.71 -9.83
C ARG A 171 1.43 11.30 -9.28
N THR A 172 2.60 10.90 -8.76
CA THR A 172 2.81 9.58 -8.13
C THR A 172 1.93 9.42 -6.90
N LEU A 173 1.92 10.41 -6.00
CA LEU A 173 1.11 10.38 -4.80
C LEU A 173 -0.40 10.42 -5.10
N ASP A 174 -0.81 11.19 -6.11
CA ASP A 174 -2.20 11.24 -6.56
C ASP A 174 -2.64 9.89 -7.12
N LYS A 175 -1.80 9.23 -7.93
CA LYS A 175 -2.10 7.90 -8.48
C LYS A 175 -2.21 6.84 -7.37
N LEU A 176 -1.32 6.84 -6.37
CA LEU A 176 -1.42 5.94 -5.22
C LEU A 176 -2.72 6.17 -4.44
N GLN A 177 -3.10 7.42 -4.23
CA GLN A 177 -4.34 7.78 -3.53
C GLN A 177 -5.59 7.40 -4.33
N GLU A 178 -5.59 7.61 -5.64
CA GLU A 178 -6.65 7.20 -6.56
C GLU A 178 -6.89 5.69 -6.50
N ILE A 179 -5.81 4.90 -6.62
CA ILE A 179 -5.86 3.44 -6.54
C ILE A 179 -6.39 2.99 -5.17
N ALA A 180 -5.88 3.54 -4.07
CA ALA A 180 -6.32 3.18 -2.73
C ALA A 180 -7.82 3.47 -2.52
N ARG A 181 -8.32 4.61 -2.99
CA ARG A 181 -9.75 4.95 -2.93
C ARG A 181 -10.61 4.02 -3.79
N ALA A 182 -10.13 3.70 -4.99
CA ALA A 182 -10.82 2.77 -5.88
C ALA A 182 -10.91 1.36 -5.27
N ILE A 183 -9.82 0.85 -4.67
CA ILE A 183 -9.84 -0.42 -3.94
C ILE A 183 -10.92 -0.40 -2.86
N PHE A 184 -10.96 0.62 -2.01
CA PHE A 184 -11.98 0.75 -0.96
C PHE A 184 -13.42 0.75 -1.50
N LYS A 185 -13.61 1.35 -2.67
CA LYS A 185 -14.96 1.48 -3.27
C LYS A 185 -15.48 0.17 -3.84
N VAL A 186 -14.60 -0.72 -4.27
CA VAL A 186 -14.99 -1.97 -4.93
C VAL A 186 -14.93 -3.18 -3.99
N THR A 187 -14.37 -3.05 -2.80
CA THR A 187 -14.25 -4.11 -1.80
C THR A 187 -15.26 -3.94 -0.66
#